data_7ca512f01666509324a1b46e1e21a625
#
_entry.id   7ca512f01666509324a1b46e1e21a625
#
_cell.length_a   1.000
_cell.length_b   1.000
_cell.length_c   1.000
_cell.angle_alpha   90.00
_cell.angle_beta   90.00
_cell.angle_gamma   90.00
#
_symmetry.space_group_name_H-M   'P 1'
#
loop_
_entity.id
_entity.type
_entity.pdbx_description
1 polymer ?
#
loop_
_entity_poly.entity_id
_entity_poly.type
_entity_poly.pdbx_seq_one_letter_code
_entity_poly.pdbx_strand_id
1 'polypeptide(L)'
;MIIELCFVVLLFLIMMLLIRIRRKQRRARRPGLRNRKESSRPCATVTPQVYRRPDPMIYDQYYLMKQGIAVTWDNPDIHLELGGVPVPSESILPATTYDVVGQIWNGSTDAPAVNMPVRFSYLTFGIGQKRVPIGETAVNLPVKGAPGSPSFARMKWTTPSAAGHYCLQVELIWSDDANPGNNLGQENTNVKPLNSPRAKFTFPVANDTGRDQILVLEADSYTVPDRRPCPDQKPDRQPDANPDRRRSPSPADELARRQQLAQALHDRHKYAVPAGWRVDIMPREFVLAPGAEQQVTVDITAIDGYAGRQALNVHAFDVSVDRAQPRLTGGVTLYVTGTG
;
A
#
# COMPACT_ATOMS: atom_id res chain seq x y z
N MET A 1 34.05 45.48 32.07
CA MET A 1 34.47 45.05 30.70
C MET A 1 35.80 44.34 30.65
N ILE A 2 36.91 44.89 31.25
CA ILE A 2 38.26 44.22 31.19
C ILE A 2 38.26 42.92 32.05
N ILE A 3 37.63 42.93 33.23
CA ILE A 3 37.60 41.78 34.16
C ILE A 3 36.82 40.61 33.55
N GLU A 4 35.74 40.84 32.87
CA GLU A 4 34.94 39.76 32.21
C GLU A 4 35.69 39.11 31.04
N LEU A 5 36.43 39.93 30.28
CA LEU A 5 37.24 39.41 29.18
C LEU A 5 38.35 38.52 29.69
N CYS A 6 39.03 38.87 30.81
CA CYS A 6 40.03 38.06 31.46
C CYS A 6 39.49 36.72 31.95
N PHE A 7 38.21 36.69 32.45
CA PHE A 7 37.58 35.49 32.95
C PHE A 7 37.26 34.51 31.81
N VAL A 8 36.77 35.00 30.68
CA VAL A 8 36.48 34.18 29.50
C VAL A 8 37.75 33.57 28.89
N VAL A 9 38.83 34.35 28.82
CA VAL A 9 40.12 33.86 28.31
C VAL A 9 40.71 32.80 29.28
N LEU A 10 40.59 32.98 30.56
CA LEU A 10 41.06 32.00 31.54
C LEU A 10 40.28 30.67 31.44
N LEU A 11 38.95 30.71 31.31
CA LEU A 11 38.12 29.52 31.10
C LEU A 11 38.49 28.78 29.83
N PHE A 12 38.74 29.50 28.74
CA PHE A 12 39.15 28.90 27.48
C PHE A 12 40.53 28.19 27.60
N LEU A 13 41.49 28.80 28.30
CA LEU A 13 42.82 28.20 28.54
C LEU A 13 42.72 26.94 29.40
N ILE A 14 41.86 26.96 30.42
CA ILE A 14 41.61 25.77 31.30
C ILE A 14 40.97 24.64 30.47
N MET A 15 39.96 24.94 29.60
CA MET A 15 39.35 23.96 28.76
C MET A 15 40.32 23.32 27.76
N MET A 16 41.19 24.13 27.13
CA MET A 16 42.23 23.63 26.25
C MET A 16 43.29 22.76 26.97
N LEU A 17 43.61 23.09 28.21
CA LEU A 17 44.51 22.30 29.04
C LEU A 17 43.87 20.94 29.39
N LEU A 18 42.61 20.92 29.76
CA LEU A 18 41.85 19.69 30.06
C LEU A 18 41.75 18.77 28.84
N ILE A 19 41.56 19.33 27.65
CA ILE A 19 41.53 18.57 26.38
C ILE A 19 42.92 17.95 26.10
N ARG A 20 44.01 18.68 26.35
CA ARG A 20 45.39 18.16 26.18
C ARG A 20 45.69 17.03 27.17
N ILE A 21 45.27 17.16 28.43
CA ILE A 21 45.44 16.13 29.47
C ILE A 21 44.67 14.86 29.08
N ARG A 22 43.40 14.99 28.65
CA ARG A 22 42.58 13.84 28.22
C ARG A 22 43.18 13.14 26.96
N ARG A 23 43.75 13.89 26.03
CA ARG A 23 44.47 13.30 24.87
C ARG A 23 45.72 12.56 25.29
N LYS A 24 46.48 13.08 26.25
CA LYS A 24 47.72 12.44 26.78
C LYS A 24 47.36 11.14 27.54
N GLN A 25 46.30 11.15 28.34
CA GLN A 25 45.81 9.96 29.07
C GLN A 25 45.30 8.88 28.10
N ARG A 26 44.63 9.25 27.00
CA ARG A 26 44.20 8.29 25.96
C ARG A 26 45.37 7.66 25.23
N ARG A 27 46.50 8.37 25.01
CA ARG A 27 47.71 7.82 24.43
C ARG A 27 48.50 6.87 25.35
N ALA A 28 48.47 7.12 26.65
CA ALA A 28 49.13 6.29 27.65
C ALA A 28 48.38 4.96 27.94
N ARG A 29 47.13 4.84 27.55
CA ARG A 29 46.29 3.62 27.75
C ARG A 29 46.28 2.68 26.53
N ARG A 30 47.19 2.82 25.56
CA ARG A 30 47.34 1.79 24.52
C ARG A 30 48.25 0.70 25.07
N PRO A 31 47.73 -0.50 25.42
CA PRO A 31 48.58 -1.64 25.79
C PRO A 31 49.45 -1.99 24.57
N GLY A 32 50.73 -2.12 24.76
CA GLY A 32 51.67 -2.57 23.71
C GLY A 32 51.20 -3.93 23.18
N LEU A 33 50.98 -4.02 21.90
CA LEU A 33 50.77 -5.28 21.19
C LEU A 33 52.00 -6.15 21.33
N ARG A 34 51.99 -7.05 22.29
CA ARG A 34 52.91 -8.18 22.38
C ARG A 34 52.60 -9.10 21.20
N ASN A 35 53.53 -9.23 20.26
CA ASN A 35 53.49 -10.23 19.18
C ASN A 35 53.36 -11.64 19.80
N ARG A 36 52.14 -12.09 19.95
CA ARG A 36 51.82 -13.51 20.17
C ARG A 36 51.61 -14.09 18.75
N LYS A 37 52.52 -14.92 18.29
CA LYS A 37 52.30 -15.82 17.17
C LYS A 37 51.13 -16.75 17.58
N GLU A 38 49.94 -16.32 17.30
CA GLU A 38 48.77 -17.14 17.43
C GLU A 38 48.62 -17.98 16.17
N SER A 39 48.72 -19.27 16.36
CA SER A 39 48.39 -20.30 15.36
C SER A 39 47.10 -19.90 14.67
N SER A 40 47.18 -19.62 13.37
CA SER A 40 46.03 -19.31 12.50
C SER A 40 45.17 -20.59 12.36
N ARG A 41 44.27 -20.82 13.34
CA ARG A 41 43.07 -21.60 13.05
C ARG A 41 42.26 -20.78 12.06
N PRO A 42 41.84 -21.32 10.92
CA PRO A 42 40.94 -20.61 10.03
C PRO A 42 39.70 -20.28 10.86
N CYS A 43 39.47 -18.98 11.08
CA CYS A 43 38.23 -18.51 11.62
C CYS A 43 37.16 -19.03 10.64
N ALA A 44 36.32 -19.97 11.08
CA ALA A 44 35.17 -20.36 10.30
C ALA A 44 34.43 -19.07 10.00
N THR A 45 34.42 -18.66 8.74
CA THR A 45 33.59 -17.57 8.27
C THR A 45 32.16 -18.00 8.54
N VAL A 46 31.63 -17.60 9.69
CA VAL A 46 30.21 -17.69 9.97
C VAL A 46 29.59 -16.74 8.95
N THR A 47 29.14 -17.31 7.81
CA THR A 47 28.33 -16.57 6.86
C THR A 47 27.15 -16.05 7.69
N PRO A 48 26.90 -14.73 7.77
CA PRO A 48 25.75 -14.24 8.50
C PRO A 48 24.53 -14.97 7.93
N GLN A 49 23.86 -15.74 8.76
CA GLN A 49 22.62 -16.41 8.35
C GLN A 49 21.62 -15.27 8.15
N VAL A 50 21.38 -14.91 6.88
CA VAL A 50 20.38 -13.90 6.54
C VAL A 50 19.04 -14.50 6.96
N TYR A 51 18.48 -13.93 8.03
CA TYR A 51 17.15 -14.30 8.48
C TYR A 51 16.14 -13.87 7.40
N ARG A 52 15.47 -14.84 6.81
CA ARG A 52 14.52 -14.63 5.73
C ARG A 52 13.12 -14.71 6.32
N ARG A 53 12.35 -13.68 6.07
CA ARG A 53 11.01 -13.50 6.62
C ARG A 53 9.97 -13.70 5.55
N PRO A 54 8.76 -14.19 5.89
CA PRO A 54 7.61 -14.09 5.00
C PRO A 54 7.31 -12.64 4.67
N ASP A 55 6.70 -12.42 3.52
CA ASP A 55 6.18 -11.12 3.07
C ASP A 55 4.74 -11.35 2.59
N PRO A 56 3.79 -11.58 3.51
CA PRO A 56 2.37 -11.62 3.16
C PRO A 56 1.95 -10.32 2.52
N MET A 57 1.24 -10.38 1.41
CA MET A 57 0.83 -9.19 0.68
C MET A 57 -0.52 -9.37 -0.02
N ILE A 58 -1.26 -8.30 -0.11
CA ILE A 58 -2.49 -8.13 -0.87
C ILE A 58 -2.39 -6.81 -1.63
N TYR A 59 -3.22 -6.58 -2.66
CA TYR A 59 -3.27 -5.28 -3.33
C TYR A 59 -3.67 -4.20 -2.30
N ASP A 60 -2.68 -3.49 -1.77
CA ASP A 60 -2.82 -2.45 -0.74
C ASP A 60 -2.70 -1.07 -1.38
N GLN A 61 -3.82 -0.36 -1.46
CA GLN A 61 -3.92 0.95 -2.09
C GLN A 61 -3.03 2.00 -1.41
N TYR A 62 -2.93 1.96 -0.08
CA TYR A 62 -2.13 2.92 0.69
C TYR A 62 -0.63 2.71 0.46
N TYR A 63 -0.21 1.45 0.45
CA TYR A 63 1.17 1.10 0.17
C TYR A 63 1.58 1.49 -1.26
N LEU A 64 0.78 1.10 -2.25
CA LEU A 64 1.05 1.36 -3.66
C LEU A 64 1.06 2.87 -3.96
N MET A 65 0.10 3.64 -3.45
CA MET A 65 0.06 5.08 -3.64
C MET A 65 1.26 5.78 -3.00
N LYS A 66 1.74 5.31 -1.84
CA LYS A 66 2.95 5.80 -1.19
C LYS A 66 4.21 5.57 -2.04
N GLN A 67 4.20 4.53 -2.88
CA GLN A 67 5.25 4.27 -3.87
C GLN A 67 5.08 5.08 -5.17
N GLY A 68 4.08 5.97 -5.26
CA GLY A 68 3.79 6.75 -6.45
C GLY A 68 3.01 5.99 -7.53
N ILE A 69 2.50 4.80 -7.21
CA ILE A 69 1.75 3.94 -8.13
C ILE A 69 0.28 4.34 -8.09
N ALA A 70 -0.36 4.44 -9.27
CA ALA A 70 -1.81 4.65 -9.37
C ALA A 70 -2.58 3.46 -8.78
N VAL A 71 -3.68 3.73 -8.10
CA VAL A 71 -4.52 2.71 -7.46
C VAL A 71 -5.99 2.90 -7.81
N THR A 72 -6.73 1.82 -7.69
CA THR A 72 -8.19 1.79 -7.75
C THR A 72 -8.76 1.16 -6.49
N TRP A 73 -10.01 1.46 -6.17
CA TRP A 73 -10.75 0.84 -5.06
C TRP A 73 -11.60 -0.34 -5.53
N ASP A 74 -11.38 -0.78 -6.77
CA ASP A 74 -11.79 -2.05 -7.38
C ASP A 74 -10.58 -2.99 -7.26
N ASN A 75 -10.52 -3.73 -6.17
CA ASN A 75 -9.34 -4.47 -5.75
C ASN A 75 -9.22 -5.81 -6.49
N PRO A 76 -8.15 -6.07 -7.25
CA PRO A 76 -8.01 -7.29 -8.02
C PRO A 76 -7.81 -8.55 -7.17
N ASP A 77 -7.49 -8.41 -5.89
CA ASP A 77 -7.25 -9.51 -4.97
C ASP A 77 -8.45 -9.79 -4.04
N ILE A 78 -9.54 -9.00 -4.11
CA ILE A 78 -10.76 -9.20 -3.31
C ILE A 78 -11.95 -9.34 -4.24
N HIS A 79 -12.72 -10.41 -4.09
CA HIS A 79 -13.96 -10.61 -4.84
C HIS A 79 -15.03 -11.29 -3.99
N LEU A 80 -16.25 -11.23 -4.48
CA LEU A 80 -17.40 -11.86 -3.86
C LEU A 80 -17.84 -13.09 -4.64
N GLU A 81 -18.29 -14.13 -3.94
CA GLU A 81 -18.89 -15.32 -4.54
C GLU A 81 -20.26 -15.59 -3.91
N LEU A 82 -21.20 -16.04 -4.74
CA LEU A 82 -22.47 -16.59 -4.31
C LEU A 82 -22.56 -18.05 -4.73
N GLY A 83 -22.54 -18.97 -3.76
CA GLY A 83 -22.52 -20.41 -4.06
C GLY A 83 -21.30 -20.87 -4.84
N GLY A 84 -20.15 -20.21 -4.66
CA GLY A 84 -18.89 -20.55 -5.35
C GLY A 84 -18.75 -19.93 -6.75
N VAL A 85 -19.71 -19.08 -7.16
CA VAL A 85 -19.67 -18.35 -8.44
C VAL A 85 -19.31 -16.89 -8.18
N PRO A 86 -18.30 -16.32 -8.85
CA PRO A 86 -17.96 -14.91 -8.71
C PRO A 86 -19.13 -13.99 -9.07
N VAL A 87 -19.35 -12.98 -8.25
CA VAL A 87 -20.39 -11.98 -8.42
C VAL A 87 -19.74 -10.60 -8.57
N PRO A 88 -20.14 -9.78 -9.54
CA PRO A 88 -19.64 -8.42 -9.66
C PRO A 88 -19.91 -7.60 -8.38
N SER A 89 -18.89 -6.95 -7.86
CA SER A 89 -18.96 -6.16 -6.62
C SER A 89 -19.97 -5.00 -6.70
N GLU A 90 -20.28 -4.55 -7.89
CA GLU A 90 -21.26 -3.48 -8.15
C GLU A 90 -22.71 -3.96 -8.24
N SER A 91 -22.99 -5.26 -8.04
CA SER A 91 -24.32 -5.85 -8.27
C SER A 91 -24.76 -6.77 -7.13
N ILE A 92 -24.33 -6.51 -5.92
CA ILE A 92 -24.70 -7.31 -4.75
C ILE A 92 -26.12 -6.98 -4.24
N LEU A 93 -26.79 -7.98 -3.70
CA LEU A 93 -28.15 -7.84 -3.16
C LEU A 93 -28.11 -7.56 -1.64
N PRO A 94 -29.05 -6.78 -1.10
CA PRO A 94 -29.17 -6.57 0.34
C PRO A 94 -29.59 -7.85 1.07
N ALA A 95 -29.25 -7.96 2.34
CA ALA A 95 -29.58 -9.08 3.23
C ALA A 95 -29.25 -10.47 2.65
N THR A 96 -28.21 -10.53 1.80
CA THR A 96 -27.77 -11.74 1.11
C THR A 96 -26.38 -12.14 1.59
N THR A 97 -26.18 -13.44 1.79
CA THR A 97 -24.88 -13.96 2.28
C THR A 97 -23.98 -14.33 1.10
N TYR A 98 -22.82 -13.69 1.04
CA TYR A 98 -21.75 -13.95 0.08
C TYR A 98 -20.53 -14.53 0.79
N ASP A 99 -19.69 -15.22 0.04
CA ASP A 99 -18.33 -15.50 0.45
C ASP A 99 -17.42 -14.36 -0.04
N VAL A 100 -16.81 -13.65 0.90
CA VAL A 100 -15.74 -12.68 0.60
C VAL A 100 -14.46 -13.45 0.47
N VAL A 101 -13.80 -13.34 -0.67
CA VAL A 101 -12.56 -14.06 -0.99
C VAL A 101 -11.42 -13.09 -1.13
N GLY A 102 -10.40 -13.24 -0.30
CA GLY A 102 -9.13 -12.52 -0.40
C GLY A 102 -8.05 -13.41 -1.01
N GLN A 103 -7.46 -12.99 -2.11
CA GLN A 103 -6.31 -13.63 -2.74
C GLN A 103 -5.03 -13.05 -2.13
N ILE A 104 -4.23 -13.90 -1.50
CA ILE A 104 -3.09 -13.50 -0.68
C ILE A 104 -1.81 -14.05 -1.29
N TRP A 105 -0.82 -13.19 -1.44
CA TRP A 105 0.47 -13.50 -2.03
C TRP A 105 1.57 -13.53 -0.98
N ASN A 106 2.65 -14.25 -1.26
CA ASN A 106 3.89 -14.16 -0.49
C ASN A 106 4.97 -13.57 -1.40
N GLY A 107 5.53 -12.43 -1.00
CA GLY A 107 6.68 -11.82 -1.69
C GLY A 107 7.97 -12.59 -1.48
N SER A 108 8.08 -13.37 -0.40
CA SER A 108 9.27 -14.15 -0.06
C SER A 108 9.35 -15.45 -0.87
N THR A 109 10.54 -15.74 -1.40
CA THR A 109 10.87 -17.01 -2.07
C THR A 109 11.36 -18.09 -1.10
N ASP A 110 11.59 -17.75 0.16
CA ASP A 110 12.36 -18.57 1.10
C ASP A 110 11.63 -18.89 2.39
N ALA A 111 10.68 -18.06 2.80
CA ALA A 111 9.98 -18.21 4.07
C ALA A 111 8.46 -18.23 3.88
N PRO A 112 7.77 -19.34 4.26
CA PRO A 112 6.31 -19.41 4.30
C PRO A 112 5.76 -18.79 5.58
N ALA A 113 4.48 -18.37 5.57
CA ALA A 113 3.72 -18.07 6.78
C ALA A 113 2.69 -19.20 7.00
N VAL A 114 2.68 -19.78 8.20
CA VAL A 114 1.82 -20.92 8.52
C VAL A 114 0.77 -20.52 9.53
N ASN A 115 -0.48 -20.84 9.25
CA ASN A 115 -1.63 -20.47 10.08
C ASN A 115 -1.72 -18.94 10.32
N MET A 116 -1.49 -18.17 9.25
CA MET A 116 -1.51 -16.71 9.31
C MET A 116 -2.95 -16.22 9.44
N PRO A 117 -3.28 -15.40 10.46
CA PRO A 117 -4.60 -14.81 10.62
C PRO A 117 -4.90 -13.79 9.51
N VAL A 118 -6.14 -13.86 9.01
CA VAL A 118 -6.70 -12.93 8.01
C VAL A 118 -8.02 -12.39 8.56
N ARG A 119 -8.09 -11.07 8.75
CA ARG A 119 -9.26 -10.40 9.29
C ARG A 119 -10.08 -9.76 8.19
N PHE A 120 -11.38 -10.01 8.22
CA PHE A 120 -12.36 -9.42 7.32
C PHE A 120 -13.24 -8.41 8.05
N SER A 121 -13.47 -7.29 7.42
CA SER A 121 -14.35 -6.22 7.91
C SER A 121 -14.98 -5.48 6.74
N TYR A 122 -15.97 -4.65 7.03
CA TYR A 122 -16.49 -3.71 6.04
C TYR A 122 -16.69 -2.32 6.68
N LEU A 123 -16.74 -1.31 5.82
CA LEU A 123 -17.09 0.06 6.16
C LEU A 123 -18.33 0.46 5.38
N THR A 124 -19.14 1.35 5.95
CA THR A 124 -20.17 2.05 5.17
C THR A 124 -19.51 2.91 4.10
N PHE A 125 -20.25 3.21 3.03
CA PHE A 125 -19.71 4.02 1.93
C PHE A 125 -19.23 5.38 2.41
N GLY A 126 -18.00 5.71 2.02
CA GLY A 126 -17.35 6.93 2.41
C GLY A 126 -15.86 6.72 2.70
N ILE A 127 -15.21 7.78 3.13
CA ILE A 127 -13.78 7.79 3.46
C ILE A 127 -13.64 8.02 4.96
N GLY A 128 -12.73 7.28 5.63
CA GLY A 128 -12.51 7.39 7.08
C GLY A 128 -13.66 6.80 7.93
N GLN A 129 -14.51 5.95 7.35
CA GLN A 129 -15.66 5.37 8.05
C GLN A 129 -15.23 4.30 9.06
N LYS A 130 -16.07 4.09 10.09
CA LYS A 130 -15.80 3.08 11.11
C LYS A 130 -15.85 1.67 10.54
N ARG A 131 -14.87 0.87 10.94
CA ARG A 131 -14.77 -0.54 10.58
C ARG A 131 -15.80 -1.37 11.36
N VAL A 132 -16.57 -2.20 10.64
CA VAL A 132 -17.47 -3.20 11.20
C VAL A 132 -16.86 -4.59 10.95
N PRO A 133 -16.58 -5.39 11.99
CA PRO A 133 -15.96 -6.70 11.80
C PRO A 133 -16.94 -7.68 11.14
N ILE A 134 -16.43 -8.50 10.22
CA ILE A 134 -17.12 -9.65 9.64
C ILE A 134 -16.65 -10.93 10.34
N GLY A 135 -15.34 -11.13 10.45
CA GLY A 135 -14.75 -12.31 11.09
C GLY A 135 -13.26 -12.42 10.82
N GLU A 136 -12.68 -13.53 11.29
CA GLU A 136 -11.27 -13.86 11.11
C GLU A 136 -11.13 -15.33 10.72
N THR A 137 -10.21 -15.63 9.83
CA THR A 137 -9.81 -16.97 9.44
C THR A 137 -8.30 -17.06 9.39
N ALA A 138 -7.75 -18.24 9.09
CA ALA A 138 -6.32 -18.39 8.94
C ALA A 138 -5.98 -19.14 7.65
N VAL A 139 -4.83 -18.81 7.07
CA VAL A 139 -4.31 -19.46 5.85
C VAL A 139 -2.87 -19.89 6.01
N ASN A 140 -2.50 -20.93 5.29
CA ASN A 140 -1.10 -21.26 5.05
C ASN A 140 -0.66 -20.57 3.76
N LEU A 141 0.39 -19.79 3.86
CA LEU A 141 0.92 -19.02 2.75
C LEU A 141 2.28 -19.59 2.33
N PRO A 142 2.32 -20.41 1.27
CA PRO A 142 3.57 -20.96 0.75
C PRO A 142 4.51 -19.85 0.26
N VAL A 143 5.77 -20.18 0.03
CA VAL A 143 6.72 -19.28 -0.62
C VAL A 143 6.26 -18.94 -2.03
N LYS A 144 6.72 -17.81 -2.53
CA LYS A 144 6.39 -17.29 -3.87
C LYS A 144 6.67 -18.34 -4.95
N GLY A 145 5.67 -18.60 -5.78
CA GLY A 145 5.76 -19.55 -6.90
C GLY A 145 5.69 -21.03 -6.53
N ALA A 146 5.57 -21.38 -5.25
CA ALA A 146 5.33 -22.76 -4.84
C ALA A 146 3.88 -23.19 -5.11
N PRO A 147 3.59 -24.51 -5.20
CA PRO A 147 2.23 -25.01 -5.28
C PRO A 147 1.36 -24.46 -4.13
N GLY A 148 0.15 -23.99 -4.44
CA GLY A 148 -0.75 -23.35 -3.49
C GLY A 148 -0.51 -21.85 -3.27
N SER A 149 0.42 -21.23 -4.02
CA SER A 149 0.57 -19.78 -4.08
C SER A 149 -0.08 -19.24 -5.38
N PRO A 150 -0.96 -18.21 -5.31
CA PRO A 150 -1.45 -17.53 -4.11
C PRO A 150 -2.38 -18.40 -3.25
N SER A 151 -2.55 -18.03 -1.97
CA SER A 151 -3.52 -18.64 -1.07
C SER A 151 -4.81 -17.81 -1.05
N PHE A 152 -5.94 -18.47 -0.72
CA PHE A 152 -7.24 -17.83 -0.68
C PHE A 152 -7.84 -17.92 0.73
N ALA A 153 -8.11 -16.77 1.32
CA ALA A 153 -8.90 -16.65 2.55
C ALA A 153 -10.38 -16.43 2.19
N ARG A 154 -11.30 -17.08 2.91
CA ARG A 154 -12.73 -16.98 2.66
C ARG A 154 -13.48 -16.67 3.95
N MET A 155 -14.47 -15.78 3.89
CA MET A 155 -15.32 -15.42 5.01
C MET A 155 -16.75 -15.14 4.54
N LYS A 156 -17.73 -15.70 5.23
CA LYS A 156 -19.14 -15.40 4.95
C LYS A 156 -19.49 -14.01 5.45
N TRP A 157 -20.10 -13.24 4.58
CA TRP A 157 -20.61 -11.91 4.88
C TRP A 157 -22.06 -11.78 4.43
N THR A 158 -22.94 -11.46 5.37
CA THR A 158 -24.30 -11.09 5.03
C THR A 158 -24.36 -9.58 4.85
N THR A 159 -24.72 -9.14 3.65
CA THR A 159 -24.83 -7.73 3.35
C THR A 159 -25.87 -7.05 4.23
N PRO A 160 -25.68 -5.79 4.61
CA PRO A 160 -26.71 -5.01 5.29
C PRO A 160 -28.02 -4.96 4.49
N SER A 161 -29.15 -4.84 5.19
CA SER A 161 -30.46 -4.74 4.56
C SER A 161 -30.69 -3.41 3.82
N ALA A 162 -29.95 -2.37 4.20
CA ALA A 162 -29.98 -1.09 3.51
C ALA A 162 -29.21 -1.17 2.20
N ALA A 163 -29.84 -0.72 1.11
CA ALA A 163 -29.14 -0.50 -0.14
C ALA A 163 -28.09 0.59 0.05
N GLY A 164 -26.90 0.40 -0.52
CA GLY A 164 -25.80 1.36 -0.36
C GLY A 164 -24.51 0.84 -0.94
N HIS A 165 -23.47 1.65 -0.80
CA HIS A 165 -22.12 1.25 -1.08
C HIS A 165 -21.45 0.78 0.22
N TYR A 166 -20.59 -0.20 0.11
CA TYR A 166 -19.78 -0.71 1.22
C TYR A 166 -18.36 -0.91 0.73
N CYS A 167 -17.41 -0.74 1.63
CA CYS A 167 -16.01 -1.04 1.35
C CYS A 167 -15.61 -2.26 2.17
N LEU A 168 -15.31 -3.37 1.50
CA LEU A 168 -14.75 -4.56 2.14
C LEU A 168 -13.28 -4.34 2.43
N GLN A 169 -12.80 -4.88 3.54
CA GLN A 169 -11.39 -4.85 3.92
C GLN A 169 -10.92 -6.26 4.26
N VAL A 170 -9.74 -6.60 3.76
CA VAL A 170 -8.99 -7.80 4.10
C VAL A 170 -7.65 -7.36 4.67
N GLU A 171 -7.39 -7.70 5.93
CA GLU A 171 -6.18 -7.35 6.67
C GLU A 171 -5.39 -8.60 7.01
N LEU A 172 -4.11 -8.63 6.62
CA LEU A 172 -3.18 -9.71 6.90
C LEU A 172 -2.45 -9.44 8.21
N ILE A 173 -2.43 -10.41 9.12
CA ILE A 173 -1.84 -10.23 10.46
C ILE A 173 -0.69 -11.21 10.63
N TRP A 174 0.53 -10.71 10.50
CA TRP A 174 1.72 -11.52 10.70
C TRP A 174 2.81 -10.74 11.43
N SER A 175 3.19 -11.21 12.63
CA SER A 175 4.14 -10.49 13.48
C SER A 175 5.56 -10.47 12.94
N ASP A 176 5.92 -11.45 12.11
CA ASP A 176 7.24 -11.61 11.51
C ASP A 176 7.21 -11.27 10.01
N ASP A 177 6.50 -10.24 9.65
CA ASP A 177 6.36 -9.76 8.29
C ASP A 177 7.59 -8.95 7.85
N ALA A 178 8.05 -9.22 6.62
CA ALA A 178 9.14 -8.46 6.01
C ALA A 178 8.69 -7.04 5.64
N ASN A 179 7.41 -6.84 5.31
CA ASN A 179 6.85 -5.54 4.91
C ASN A 179 5.40 -5.37 5.40
N PRO A 180 5.18 -5.03 6.68
CA PRO A 180 3.82 -4.88 7.23
C PRO A 180 3.02 -3.72 6.63
N GLY A 181 3.58 -2.98 5.68
CA GLY A 181 2.90 -1.86 5.03
C GLY A 181 2.02 -2.25 3.83
N ASN A 182 2.04 -3.53 3.36
CA ASN A 182 1.32 -4.01 2.19
C ASN A 182 0.22 -5.05 2.52
N ASN A 183 -0.36 -4.94 3.72
CA ASN A 183 -1.22 -5.95 4.34
C ASN A 183 -2.71 -5.62 4.33
N LEU A 184 -3.14 -4.48 3.81
CA LEU A 184 -4.53 -4.04 3.85
C LEU A 184 -5.11 -3.83 2.45
N GLY A 185 -5.90 -4.79 1.98
CA GLY A 185 -6.68 -4.65 0.76
C GLY A 185 -8.07 -4.07 1.04
N GLN A 186 -8.57 -3.24 0.12
CA GLN A 186 -9.91 -2.65 0.19
C GLN A 186 -10.63 -2.80 -1.15
N GLU A 187 -11.89 -3.24 -1.12
CA GLU A 187 -12.74 -3.42 -2.28
C GLU A 187 -14.06 -2.65 -2.10
N ASN A 188 -14.37 -1.80 -3.05
CA ASN A 188 -15.66 -1.11 -3.07
C ASN A 188 -16.75 -1.98 -3.67
N THR A 189 -17.86 -2.11 -2.95
CA THR A 189 -19.05 -2.83 -3.41
C THR A 189 -20.23 -1.88 -3.56
N ASN A 190 -21.07 -2.13 -4.56
CA ASN A 190 -22.25 -1.31 -4.81
C ASN A 190 -23.51 -2.19 -4.86
N VAL A 191 -24.48 -1.87 -4.02
CA VAL A 191 -25.78 -2.56 -3.94
C VAL A 191 -26.80 -2.00 -4.94
N LYS A 192 -26.40 -1.19 -5.91
CA LYS A 192 -27.29 -0.76 -7.03
C LYS A 192 -26.50 -0.26 -8.22
N PRO A 193 -26.79 -0.74 -9.44
CA PRO A 193 -26.24 -0.16 -10.66
C PRO A 193 -26.80 1.26 -10.89
N LEU A 194 -25.94 2.18 -11.30
CA LEU A 194 -26.31 3.53 -11.71
C LEU A 194 -26.25 3.64 -13.22
N ASN A 195 -27.41 3.80 -13.85
CA ASN A 195 -27.53 4.05 -15.29
C ASN A 195 -27.89 5.51 -15.51
N SER A 196 -26.95 6.33 -15.91
CA SER A 196 -27.23 7.70 -16.35
C SER A 196 -26.01 8.32 -17.03
N PRO A 197 -26.17 9.11 -18.10
CA PRO A 197 -25.09 9.95 -18.64
C PRO A 197 -24.66 11.07 -17.65
N ARG A 198 -25.44 11.29 -16.60
CA ARG A 198 -25.13 12.16 -15.48
C ARG A 198 -25.40 11.40 -14.18
N ALA A 199 -24.36 11.18 -13.39
CA ALA A 199 -24.47 10.51 -12.11
C ALA A 199 -24.02 11.45 -10.98
N LYS A 200 -24.80 11.44 -9.91
CA LYS A 200 -24.50 12.19 -8.69
C LYS A 200 -24.30 11.20 -7.54
N PHE A 201 -23.13 11.26 -6.93
CA PHE A 201 -22.80 10.49 -5.73
C PHE A 201 -22.62 11.44 -4.56
N THR A 202 -23.11 11.04 -3.40
CA THR A 202 -22.90 11.77 -2.15
C THR A 202 -22.45 10.78 -1.09
N PHE A 203 -21.33 11.10 -0.43
CA PHE A 203 -20.77 10.25 0.62
C PHE A 203 -20.06 11.08 1.69
N PRO A 204 -20.02 10.61 2.94
CA PRO A 204 -19.29 11.25 4.01
C PRO A 204 -17.78 10.98 3.87
N VAL A 205 -17.00 11.99 4.20
CA VAL A 205 -15.57 11.90 4.46
C VAL A 205 -15.36 12.24 5.92
N ALA A 206 -14.81 11.32 6.69
CA ALA A 206 -14.60 11.47 8.12
C ALA A 206 -13.12 11.58 8.46
N ASN A 207 -12.82 12.30 9.54
CA ASN A 207 -11.49 12.32 10.14
C ASN A 207 -11.46 11.36 11.34
N ASP A 208 -10.89 10.18 11.15
CA ASP A 208 -10.71 9.15 12.17
C ASP A 208 -9.41 9.32 12.98
N THR A 209 -8.66 10.39 12.73
CA THR A 209 -7.40 10.70 13.41
C THR A 209 -7.62 11.59 14.66
N GLY A 210 -6.60 11.63 15.51
CA GLY A 210 -6.62 12.49 16.72
C GLY A 210 -6.21 13.95 16.48
N ARG A 211 -6.10 14.43 15.21
CA ARG A 211 -5.67 15.78 14.86
C ARG A 211 -6.51 16.35 13.72
N ASP A 212 -6.50 17.66 13.58
CA ASP A 212 -7.12 18.32 12.42
C ASP A 212 -6.46 17.85 11.13
N GLN A 213 -7.27 17.65 10.09
CA GLN A 213 -6.81 17.32 8.75
C GLN A 213 -7.28 18.37 7.75
N ILE A 214 -6.40 18.74 6.81
CA ILE A 214 -6.76 19.47 5.60
C ILE A 214 -6.82 18.44 4.49
N LEU A 215 -8.03 18.17 4.00
CA LEU A 215 -8.26 17.15 2.98
C LEU A 215 -8.46 17.79 1.61
N VAL A 216 -7.79 17.23 0.61
CA VAL A 216 -7.95 17.56 -0.81
C VAL A 216 -8.43 16.32 -1.53
N LEU A 217 -9.48 16.47 -2.36
CA LEU A 217 -10.04 15.38 -3.15
C LEU A 217 -9.59 15.51 -4.61
N GLU A 218 -9.09 14.40 -5.16
CA GLU A 218 -8.65 14.29 -6.55
C GLU A 218 -9.33 13.11 -7.23
N ALA A 219 -9.62 13.25 -8.53
CA ALA A 219 -10.19 12.16 -9.34
C ALA A 219 -9.20 11.69 -10.39
N ASP A 220 -9.21 10.39 -10.66
CA ASP A 220 -8.53 9.76 -11.79
C ASP A 220 -9.37 8.63 -12.42
N SER A 221 -8.88 8.05 -13.50
CA SER A 221 -9.56 6.97 -14.23
C SER A 221 -8.78 5.66 -14.25
N TYR A 222 -7.84 5.48 -13.34
CA TYR A 222 -7.04 4.27 -13.31
C TYR A 222 -7.88 3.03 -13.02
N THR A 223 -7.71 1.99 -13.81
CA THR A 223 -8.22 0.64 -13.57
C THR A 223 -7.08 -0.35 -13.67
N VAL A 224 -7.13 -1.43 -12.89
CA VAL A 224 -6.14 -2.50 -13.03
C VAL A 224 -6.36 -3.17 -14.40
N PRO A 225 -5.33 -3.23 -15.25
CA PRO A 225 -5.44 -3.91 -16.53
C PRO A 225 -5.76 -5.39 -16.33
N ASP A 226 -6.64 -5.93 -17.18
CA ASP A 226 -6.90 -7.37 -17.22
C ASP A 226 -5.58 -8.12 -17.39
N ARG A 227 -5.33 -9.07 -16.49
CA ARG A 227 -4.18 -9.96 -16.62
C ARG A 227 -4.38 -10.78 -17.90
N ARG A 228 -3.66 -10.44 -18.97
CA ARG A 228 -3.54 -11.35 -20.09
C ARG A 228 -2.92 -12.64 -19.57
N PRO A 229 -3.51 -13.83 -19.84
CA PRO A 229 -2.82 -15.09 -19.59
C PRO A 229 -1.42 -14.96 -20.18
N CYS A 230 -0.38 -15.27 -19.41
CA CYS A 230 0.95 -15.37 -19.98
C CYS A 230 0.83 -16.31 -21.18
N PRO A 231 1.20 -15.92 -22.41
CA PRO A 231 1.22 -16.85 -23.53
C PRO A 231 2.06 -18.02 -23.07
N ASP A 232 1.51 -19.23 -23.15
CA ASP A 232 2.11 -20.47 -22.67
C ASP A 232 3.60 -20.41 -22.96
N GLN A 233 4.40 -20.37 -21.90
CA GLN A 233 5.85 -20.47 -22.02
C GLN A 233 6.12 -21.84 -22.61
N LYS A 234 6.32 -21.88 -23.92
CA LYS A 234 6.85 -23.09 -24.56
C LYS A 234 8.16 -23.42 -23.84
N PRO A 235 8.32 -24.68 -23.36
CA PRO A 235 9.49 -25.06 -22.58
C PRO A 235 10.80 -25.15 -23.40
N ASP A 236 10.84 -24.58 -24.60
CA ASP A 236 11.99 -24.65 -25.51
C ASP A 236 12.65 -23.29 -25.71
N ARG A 237 13.39 -22.82 -24.72
CA ARG A 237 14.59 -22.05 -24.97
C ARG A 237 15.76 -22.76 -24.34
N GLN A 238 16.52 -23.44 -25.21
CA GLN A 238 17.89 -23.85 -24.89
C GLN A 238 18.63 -22.66 -24.25
N PRO A 239 19.40 -22.89 -23.20
CA PRO A 239 20.20 -21.82 -22.59
C PRO A 239 21.16 -21.27 -23.64
N ASP A 240 21.04 -19.99 -23.97
CA ASP A 240 22.01 -19.27 -24.79
C ASP A 240 23.41 -19.43 -24.17
N ALA A 241 24.27 -20.14 -24.89
CA ALA A 241 25.64 -20.43 -24.47
C ALA A 241 26.60 -19.24 -24.72
N ASN A 242 26.18 -18.01 -24.35
CA ASN A 242 27.04 -16.85 -24.39
C ASN A 242 27.52 -16.50 -22.98
N PRO A 243 28.76 -16.81 -22.59
CA PRO A 243 29.30 -16.58 -21.24
C PRO A 243 29.41 -15.09 -20.87
N ASP A 244 29.45 -14.17 -21.84
CA ASP A 244 29.61 -12.74 -21.58
C ASP A 244 28.35 -11.99 -21.17
N ARG A 245 27.18 -12.62 -21.20
CA ARG A 245 25.91 -12.00 -20.76
C ARG A 245 25.58 -12.20 -19.28
N ARG A 246 26.43 -12.85 -18.49
CA ARG A 246 26.14 -13.20 -17.11
C ARG A 246 26.76 -12.27 -16.07
N ARG A 247 26.64 -10.97 -16.22
CA ARG A 247 26.57 -10.15 -15.01
C ARG A 247 25.10 -10.04 -14.65
N SER A 248 24.63 -10.94 -13.80
CA SER A 248 23.33 -10.75 -13.14
C SER A 248 23.36 -9.38 -12.49
N PRO A 249 22.35 -8.51 -12.75
CA PRO A 249 22.28 -7.21 -12.10
C PRO A 249 22.35 -7.43 -10.59
N SER A 250 22.98 -6.51 -9.88
CA SER A 250 23.01 -6.61 -8.43
C SER A 250 21.56 -6.56 -7.89
N PRO A 251 21.27 -7.11 -6.71
CA PRO A 251 19.93 -7.01 -6.11
C PRO A 251 19.43 -5.55 -6.02
N ALA A 252 20.33 -4.59 -5.85
CA ALA A 252 20.00 -3.17 -5.83
C ALA A 252 19.62 -2.65 -7.23
N ASP A 253 20.33 -3.07 -8.28
CA ASP A 253 20.02 -2.69 -9.67
C ASP A 253 18.69 -3.30 -10.13
N GLU A 254 18.40 -4.54 -9.73
CA GLU A 254 17.13 -5.22 -10.01
C GLU A 254 15.96 -4.51 -9.31
N LEU A 255 16.14 -4.12 -8.05
CA LEU A 255 15.14 -3.37 -7.29
C LEU A 255 14.90 -1.98 -7.93
N ALA A 256 15.96 -1.24 -8.27
CA ALA A 256 15.88 0.06 -8.92
C ALA A 256 15.18 -0.05 -10.29
N ARG A 257 15.48 -1.08 -11.08
CA ARG A 257 14.82 -1.34 -12.36
C ARG A 257 13.34 -1.67 -12.20
N ARG A 258 12.96 -2.47 -11.20
CA ARG A 258 11.56 -2.77 -10.89
C ARG A 258 10.80 -1.53 -10.44
N GLN A 259 11.42 -0.69 -9.62
CA GLN A 259 10.85 0.58 -9.19
C GLN A 259 10.66 1.54 -10.36
N GLN A 260 11.65 1.69 -11.25
CA GLN A 260 11.54 2.51 -12.46
C GLN A 260 10.46 1.99 -13.41
N LEU A 261 10.36 0.67 -13.59
CA LEU A 261 9.34 0.07 -14.45
C LEU A 261 7.94 0.26 -13.86
N ALA A 262 7.78 0.04 -12.57
CA ALA A 262 6.53 0.29 -11.85
C ALA A 262 6.11 1.77 -11.97
N GLN A 263 7.05 2.68 -11.74
CA GLN A 263 6.82 4.12 -11.83
C GLN A 263 6.48 4.57 -13.27
N ALA A 264 7.15 3.99 -14.27
CA ALA A 264 6.87 4.30 -15.68
C ALA A 264 5.51 3.76 -16.16
N LEU A 265 5.04 2.62 -15.62
CA LEU A 265 3.78 1.99 -16.02
C LEU A 265 2.57 2.51 -15.25
N HIS A 266 2.77 3.00 -14.01
CA HIS A 266 1.69 3.29 -13.06
C HIS A 266 1.75 4.69 -12.44
N ASP A 267 2.42 5.64 -13.09
CA ASP A 267 2.38 7.03 -12.63
C ASP A 267 0.94 7.54 -12.60
N ARG A 268 0.43 7.92 -11.42
CA ARG A 268 -0.96 8.36 -11.20
C ARG A 268 -1.38 9.50 -12.13
N HIS A 269 -0.45 10.38 -12.51
CA HIS A 269 -0.72 11.52 -13.38
C HIS A 269 -1.00 11.14 -14.85
N LYS A 270 -0.74 9.89 -15.24
CA LYS A 270 -1.06 9.38 -16.58
C LYS A 270 -2.53 9.01 -16.75
N TYR A 271 -3.25 8.88 -15.65
CA TYR A 271 -4.63 8.40 -15.63
C TYR A 271 -5.63 9.51 -15.30
N ALA A 272 -5.35 10.71 -15.78
CA ALA A 272 -6.29 11.81 -15.65
C ALA A 272 -7.68 11.43 -16.18
N VAL A 273 -8.73 12.01 -15.62
CA VAL A 273 -10.09 11.84 -16.10
C VAL A 273 -10.13 12.12 -17.62
N PRO A 274 -10.63 11.20 -18.46
CA PRO A 274 -10.67 11.40 -19.91
C PRO A 274 -11.46 12.65 -20.30
N ALA A 275 -11.07 13.31 -21.38
CA ALA A 275 -11.66 14.59 -21.83
C ALA A 275 -13.17 14.49 -22.13
N GLY A 276 -13.69 13.29 -22.44
CA GLY A 276 -15.13 13.02 -22.61
C GLY A 276 -15.94 13.01 -21.31
N TRP A 277 -15.28 13.16 -20.14
CA TRP A 277 -15.91 13.14 -18.83
C TRP A 277 -15.60 14.40 -18.04
N ARG A 278 -16.62 14.93 -17.39
CA ARG A 278 -16.48 15.97 -16.39
C ARG A 278 -16.80 15.41 -15.03
N VAL A 279 -15.89 15.63 -14.06
CA VAL A 279 -16.04 15.22 -12.68
C VAL A 279 -15.91 16.45 -11.80
N ASP A 280 -17.01 16.86 -11.19
CA ASP A 280 -17.08 18.00 -10.27
C ASP A 280 -17.20 17.47 -8.84
N ILE A 281 -16.24 17.81 -7.98
CA ILE A 281 -16.20 17.39 -6.56
C ILE A 281 -16.46 18.59 -5.67
N MET A 282 -17.46 18.51 -4.80
CA MET A 282 -17.83 19.60 -3.88
C MET A 282 -18.11 19.13 -2.46
N PRO A 283 -17.45 19.70 -1.43
CA PRO A 283 -16.28 20.54 -1.55
C PRO A 283 -15.04 19.73 -1.98
N ARG A 284 -14.13 20.36 -2.71
CA ARG A 284 -12.89 19.72 -3.15
C ARG A 284 -11.77 19.79 -2.11
N GLU A 285 -11.75 20.85 -1.31
CA GLU A 285 -10.80 21.04 -0.21
C GLU A 285 -11.56 21.54 1.02
N PHE A 286 -11.26 20.94 2.19
CA PHE A 286 -11.89 21.30 3.46
C PHE A 286 -11.05 20.86 4.65
N VAL A 287 -11.34 21.45 5.82
CA VAL A 287 -10.71 21.12 7.09
C VAL A 287 -11.67 20.28 7.92
N LEU A 288 -11.18 19.20 8.51
CA LEU A 288 -11.93 18.34 9.44
C LEU A 288 -11.22 18.25 10.78
N ALA A 289 -11.95 18.61 11.84
CA ALA A 289 -11.53 18.31 13.21
C ALA A 289 -11.60 16.80 13.49
N PRO A 290 -10.91 16.29 14.53
CA PRO A 290 -11.02 14.89 14.94
C PRO A 290 -12.45 14.44 15.15
N GLY A 291 -12.84 13.32 14.52
CA GLY A 291 -14.19 12.76 14.61
C GLY A 291 -15.27 13.51 13.81
N ALA A 292 -14.92 14.60 13.12
CA ALA A 292 -15.86 15.31 12.25
C ALA A 292 -16.05 14.63 10.89
N GLU A 293 -17.20 14.88 10.27
CA GLU A 293 -17.52 14.40 8.93
C GLU A 293 -17.95 15.57 8.02
N GLN A 294 -17.59 15.48 6.75
CA GLN A 294 -18.03 16.38 5.68
C GLN A 294 -18.71 15.56 4.58
N GLN A 295 -19.93 15.93 4.23
CA GLN A 295 -20.60 15.38 3.05
C GLN A 295 -19.94 15.92 1.78
N VAL A 296 -19.54 15.02 0.90
CA VAL A 296 -18.94 15.31 -0.39
C VAL A 296 -19.90 14.85 -1.49
N THR A 297 -20.10 15.71 -2.45
CA THR A 297 -20.86 15.40 -3.67
C THR A 297 -19.91 15.30 -4.85
N VAL A 298 -20.05 14.25 -5.64
CA VAL A 298 -19.34 14.05 -6.90
C VAL A 298 -20.37 13.99 -8.03
N ASP A 299 -20.37 15.01 -8.88
CA ASP A 299 -21.18 15.05 -10.09
C ASP A 299 -20.33 14.60 -11.29
N ILE A 300 -20.76 13.54 -11.96
CA ILE A 300 -20.10 12.98 -13.13
C ILE A 300 -21.00 13.15 -14.34
N THR A 301 -20.48 13.76 -15.40
CA THR A 301 -21.22 14.02 -16.63
C THR A 301 -20.40 13.59 -17.84
N ALA A 302 -20.99 12.80 -18.75
CA ALA A 302 -20.43 12.55 -20.06
C ALA A 302 -20.63 13.79 -20.94
N ILE A 303 -19.57 14.28 -21.59
CA ILE A 303 -19.63 15.48 -22.43
C ILE A 303 -20.19 15.13 -23.82
N ASP A 304 -19.78 14.00 -24.38
CA ASP A 304 -20.23 13.52 -25.69
C ASP A 304 -20.86 12.15 -25.51
N GLY A 305 -22.16 11.99 -25.67
CA GLY A 305 -22.96 10.79 -25.49
C GLY A 305 -22.15 9.49 -25.36
N TYR A 306 -21.80 9.11 -24.15
CA TYR A 306 -20.95 7.96 -23.88
C TYR A 306 -21.79 6.69 -23.76
N ALA A 307 -21.43 5.68 -24.56
CA ALA A 307 -21.97 4.32 -24.42
C ALA A 307 -20.91 3.43 -23.77
N GLY A 308 -21.21 2.82 -22.63
CA GLY A 308 -20.32 1.89 -21.93
C GLY A 308 -20.15 2.21 -20.46
N ARG A 309 -19.26 1.48 -19.80
CA ARG A 309 -18.94 1.60 -18.37
C ARG A 309 -17.62 2.35 -18.19
N GLN A 310 -17.59 3.33 -17.30
CA GLN A 310 -16.40 4.03 -16.88
C GLN A 310 -16.23 3.90 -15.36
N ALA A 311 -15.04 3.51 -14.93
CA ALA A 311 -14.61 3.58 -13.54
C ALA A 311 -13.87 4.91 -13.30
N LEU A 312 -14.21 5.59 -12.21
CA LEU A 312 -13.58 6.82 -11.79
C LEU A 312 -13.25 6.71 -10.31
N ASN A 313 -11.99 6.92 -9.95
CA ASN A 313 -11.57 6.94 -8.55
C ASN A 313 -11.64 8.36 -8.01
N VAL A 314 -12.05 8.49 -6.76
CA VAL A 314 -11.91 9.73 -5.99
C VAL A 314 -11.04 9.41 -4.78
N HIS A 315 -9.92 10.08 -4.68
CA HIS A 315 -8.94 9.92 -3.62
C HIS A 315 -8.99 11.12 -2.67
N ALA A 316 -8.88 10.87 -1.36
CA ALA A 316 -8.73 11.92 -0.36
C ALA A 316 -7.28 11.94 0.15
N PHE A 317 -6.67 13.11 0.09
CA PHE A 317 -5.30 13.33 0.54
C PHE A 317 -5.28 14.30 1.71
N ASP A 318 -4.62 13.91 2.79
CA ASP A 318 -4.27 14.80 3.89
C ASP A 318 -3.02 15.61 3.52
N VAL A 319 -3.18 16.91 3.43
CA VAL A 319 -2.12 17.88 3.10
C VAL A 319 -1.77 18.77 4.30
N SER A 320 -2.23 18.44 5.50
CA SER A 320 -2.01 19.24 6.72
C SER A 320 -0.55 19.38 7.10
N VAL A 321 0.27 18.35 6.83
CA VAL A 321 1.69 18.31 7.21
C VAL A 321 2.56 18.88 6.10
N ASP A 322 2.35 18.39 4.88
CA ASP A 322 3.12 18.80 3.71
C ASP A 322 2.27 18.68 2.43
N ARG A 323 2.03 19.81 1.77
CA ARG A 323 1.30 19.83 0.49
C ARG A 323 2.09 19.20 -0.67
N ALA A 324 3.41 19.19 -0.59
CA ALA A 324 4.24 18.58 -1.63
C ALA A 324 4.31 17.06 -1.51
N GLN A 325 3.99 16.53 -0.31
CA GLN A 325 3.93 15.10 -0.03
C GLN A 325 2.57 14.71 0.58
N PRO A 326 1.50 14.78 -0.20
CA PRO A 326 0.16 14.48 0.26
C PRO A 326 0.05 13.01 0.68
N ARG A 327 -0.60 12.78 1.82
CA ARG A 327 -0.82 11.44 2.36
C ARG A 327 -2.22 10.95 1.98
N LEU A 328 -2.31 9.82 1.27
CA LEU A 328 -3.59 9.17 1.00
C LEU A 328 -4.26 8.77 2.33
N THR A 329 -5.50 9.19 2.53
CA THR A 329 -6.34 8.83 3.69
C THR A 329 -7.43 7.83 3.32
N GLY A 330 -7.80 7.76 2.05
CA GLY A 330 -8.80 6.82 1.54
C GLY A 330 -9.29 7.22 0.16
N GLY A 331 -10.24 6.46 -0.35
CA GLY A 331 -10.89 6.78 -1.61
C GLY A 331 -12.06 5.87 -1.93
N VAL A 332 -12.68 6.12 -3.06
CA VAL A 332 -13.81 5.35 -3.59
C VAL A 332 -13.68 5.21 -5.10
N THR A 333 -14.12 4.08 -5.64
CA THR A 333 -14.30 3.91 -7.09
C THR A 333 -15.78 4.04 -7.40
N LEU A 334 -16.11 4.91 -8.34
CA LEU A 334 -17.46 5.20 -8.81
C LEU A 334 -17.62 4.66 -10.24
N TYR A 335 -18.66 3.88 -10.44
CA TYR A 335 -18.96 3.34 -11.78
C TYR A 335 -20.11 4.11 -12.41
N VAL A 336 -19.88 4.58 -13.61
CA VAL A 336 -20.89 5.24 -14.44
C VAL A 336 -21.12 4.41 -15.70
N THR A 337 -22.36 4.07 -15.98
CA THR A 337 -22.76 3.36 -17.20
C THR A 337 -23.60 4.30 -18.05
N GLY A 338 -23.11 4.60 -19.27
CA GLY A 338 -23.87 5.35 -20.26
C GLY A 338 -24.68 4.38 -21.14
N THR A 339 -25.96 4.67 -21.29
CA THR A 339 -26.79 4.10 -22.36
C THR A 339 -26.74 5.09 -23.50
N GLY A 340 -25.95 4.80 -24.57
CA GLY A 340 -25.88 5.63 -25.79
C GLY A 340 -27.22 5.81 -26.48
#